data_c71cf693d587fff0ea5c0a96d9ead947
#
_entry.id   c71cf693d587fff0ea5c0a96d9ead947
#
_cell.length_a   1.000
_cell.length_b   1.000
_cell.length_c   1.000
_cell.angle_alpha   90.00
_cell.angle_beta   90.00
_cell.angle_gamma   90.00
#
_symmetry.space_group_name_H-M   'P 1'
#
loop_
_entity.id
_entity.type
_entity.pdbx_description
1 polymer ?
#
loop_
_entity_poly.entity_id
_entity_poly.type
_entity_poly.pdbx_seq_one_letter_code
_entity_poly.pdbx_strand_id
1 'polypeptide(L)'
;DESKDGYPELEERKDFILKVLTQEEEKFAKTIDQGLGILGDMEERMKADGVKVLSGEDAFKLYDTYGFPVDLTAEILEEKGFTYDEAGFESCMEAQRQKARGARKETNYMGADANVYNDIDSEITTEFTGYDKLTDTAEIAFLTTSDDVVEALSDGDKGSVIVPNTPFYATMGGQQGDKGIIKTESGTFVVEDTVKVVGNRYAHVGYVSEGMIRTGEKATLSVDTKTRTNTCRNHSATHLLQKALREILGTHVEQAGSYQDAERTRFDFSHFSAMTAEELKRVEDIVNEKINEAIEVRTDIMTVDEAKKTGAM
;
A
#
# COMPACT_ATOMS: atom_id res chain seq x y z
N ASP A 1 -33.03 15.43 -8.75
CA ASP A 1 -33.73 16.00 -9.93
C ASP A 1 -33.20 17.38 -10.30
N GLU A 2 -32.92 18.27 -9.35
CA GLU A 2 -32.47 19.65 -9.61
C GLU A 2 -31.06 19.75 -10.21
N SER A 3 -30.19 18.80 -9.91
CA SER A 3 -28.77 18.85 -10.33
C SER A 3 -28.47 18.08 -11.61
N LYS A 4 -29.43 17.34 -12.18
CA LYS A 4 -29.18 16.44 -13.32
C LYS A 4 -28.76 17.16 -14.61
N ASP A 5 -29.20 18.42 -14.78
CA ASP A 5 -28.83 19.20 -15.97
C ASP A 5 -27.37 19.67 -15.95
N GLY A 6 -26.79 19.81 -14.74
CA GLY A 6 -25.38 20.13 -14.53
C GLY A 6 -24.50 18.89 -14.38
N TYR A 7 -25.09 17.75 -14.00
CA TYR A 7 -24.39 16.49 -13.71
C TYR A 7 -25.16 15.31 -14.31
N PRO A 8 -25.09 15.09 -15.64
CA PRO A 8 -25.85 14.04 -16.34
C PRO A 8 -25.53 12.63 -15.84
N GLU A 9 -24.33 12.41 -15.31
CA GLU A 9 -23.93 11.15 -14.69
C GLU A 9 -24.80 10.73 -13.49
N LEU A 10 -25.49 11.65 -12.85
CA LEU A 10 -26.44 11.32 -11.78
C LEU A 10 -27.66 10.54 -12.29
N GLU A 11 -28.09 10.81 -13.51
CA GLU A 11 -29.19 10.03 -14.14
C GLU A 11 -28.67 8.72 -14.74
N GLU A 12 -27.51 8.77 -15.40
CA GLU A 12 -26.86 7.58 -16.01
C GLU A 12 -26.51 6.51 -14.97
N ARG A 13 -26.09 6.93 -13.77
CA ARG A 13 -25.66 6.05 -12.67
C ARG A 13 -26.67 5.96 -11.53
N LYS A 14 -27.91 6.38 -11.73
CA LYS A 14 -28.91 6.50 -10.67
C LYS A 14 -29.09 5.23 -9.84
N ASP A 15 -29.27 4.08 -10.49
CA ASP A 15 -29.48 2.82 -9.79
C ASP A 15 -28.27 2.40 -8.97
N PHE A 16 -27.06 2.66 -9.48
CA PHE A 16 -25.82 2.46 -8.78
C PHE A 16 -25.71 3.35 -7.53
N ILE A 17 -25.98 4.67 -7.70
CA ILE A 17 -25.92 5.65 -6.61
C ILE A 17 -26.93 5.29 -5.51
N LEU A 18 -28.16 4.95 -5.90
CA LEU A 18 -29.20 4.54 -4.94
C LEU A 18 -28.79 3.27 -4.19
N LYS A 19 -28.22 2.28 -4.88
CA LYS A 19 -27.73 1.05 -4.24
C LYS A 19 -26.65 1.34 -3.20
N VAL A 20 -25.67 2.18 -3.54
CA VAL A 20 -24.60 2.59 -2.60
C VAL A 20 -25.18 3.31 -1.39
N LEU A 21 -26.05 4.30 -1.60
CA LEU A 21 -26.67 5.06 -0.52
C LEU A 21 -27.48 4.16 0.41
N THR A 22 -28.34 3.28 -0.15
CA THR A 22 -29.14 2.36 0.66
C THR A 22 -28.27 1.44 1.50
N GLN A 23 -27.18 0.90 0.93
CA GLN A 23 -26.28 0.02 1.67
C GLN A 23 -25.51 0.74 2.77
N GLU A 24 -25.06 1.97 2.52
CA GLU A 24 -24.40 2.77 3.57
C GLU A 24 -25.39 3.16 4.66
N GLU A 25 -26.64 3.48 4.32
CA GLU A 25 -27.71 3.75 5.29
C GLU A 25 -28.00 2.51 6.15
N GLU A 26 -28.12 1.33 5.54
CA GLU A 26 -28.33 0.07 6.27
C GLU A 26 -27.16 -0.28 7.19
N LYS A 27 -25.91 -0.07 6.75
CA LYS A 27 -24.71 -0.28 7.59
C LYS A 27 -24.68 0.70 8.75
N PHE A 28 -24.98 1.97 8.47
CA PHE A 28 -25.02 3.01 9.49
C PHE A 28 -26.10 2.72 10.53
N ALA A 29 -27.30 2.34 10.10
CA ALA A 29 -28.39 1.96 11.01
C ALA A 29 -27.96 0.81 11.95
N LYS A 30 -27.31 -0.24 11.43
CA LYS A 30 -26.77 -1.34 12.25
C LYS A 30 -25.72 -0.85 13.26
N THR A 31 -24.84 0.06 12.84
CA THR A 31 -23.83 0.65 13.71
C THR A 31 -24.48 1.44 14.85
N ILE A 32 -25.51 2.23 14.53
CA ILE A 32 -26.29 2.99 15.52
C ILE A 32 -27.00 2.04 16.49
N ASP A 33 -27.72 1.03 16.01
CA ASP A 33 -28.43 0.05 16.85
C ASP A 33 -27.47 -0.68 17.81
N GLN A 34 -26.31 -1.11 17.31
CA GLN A 34 -25.28 -1.76 18.12
C GLN A 34 -24.69 -0.80 19.16
N GLY A 35 -24.37 0.43 18.77
CA GLY A 35 -23.84 1.45 19.65
C GLY A 35 -24.81 1.84 20.76
N LEU A 36 -26.12 1.97 20.45
CA LEU A 36 -27.18 2.21 21.42
C LEU A 36 -27.28 1.09 22.45
N GLY A 37 -27.17 -0.17 22.03
CA GLY A 37 -27.17 -1.31 22.93
C GLY A 37 -26.00 -1.27 23.90
N ILE A 38 -24.78 -1.02 23.40
CA ILE A 38 -23.55 -0.96 24.21
C ILE A 38 -23.60 0.25 25.16
N LEU A 39 -24.05 1.41 24.69
CA LEU A 39 -24.20 2.60 25.52
C LEU A 39 -25.23 2.35 26.66
N GLY A 40 -26.34 1.66 26.34
CA GLY A 40 -27.33 1.24 27.34
C GLY A 40 -26.75 0.37 28.46
N ASP A 41 -25.91 -0.62 28.10
CA ASP A 41 -25.20 -1.46 29.05
C ASP A 41 -24.21 -0.67 29.92
N MET A 42 -23.55 0.34 29.34
CA MET A 42 -22.66 1.25 30.07
C MET A 42 -23.43 2.13 31.04
N GLU A 43 -24.58 2.67 30.64
CA GLU A 43 -25.46 3.47 31.50
C GLU A 43 -25.99 2.69 32.69
N GLU A 44 -26.37 1.41 32.50
CA GLU A 44 -26.82 0.56 33.59
C GLU A 44 -25.71 0.31 34.60
N ARG A 45 -24.48 0.08 34.16
CA ARG A 45 -23.31 -0.02 35.05
C ARG A 45 -23.06 1.30 35.79
N MET A 46 -23.09 2.43 35.10
CA MET A 46 -22.92 3.76 35.71
C MET A 46 -23.98 4.01 36.82
N LYS A 47 -25.24 3.61 36.60
CA LYS A 47 -26.31 3.71 37.58
C LYS A 47 -26.05 2.83 38.80
N ALA A 48 -25.60 1.59 38.56
CA ALA A 48 -25.30 0.63 39.64
C ALA A 48 -24.13 1.11 40.51
N ASP A 49 -23.11 1.73 39.89
CA ASP A 49 -21.91 2.22 40.55
C ASP A 49 -22.08 3.67 41.10
N GLY A 50 -23.21 4.31 40.84
CA GLY A 50 -23.49 5.67 41.30
C GLY A 50 -22.64 6.74 40.58
N VAL A 51 -22.07 6.42 39.39
CA VAL A 51 -21.22 7.30 38.58
C VAL A 51 -22.08 8.02 37.58
N LYS A 52 -21.81 9.32 37.37
CA LYS A 52 -22.53 10.16 36.38
C LYS A 52 -21.72 10.55 35.14
N VAL A 53 -20.46 10.18 35.13
CA VAL A 53 -19.54 10.52 34.03
C VAL A 53 -19.06 9.22 33.39
N LEU A 54 -19.35 9.03 32.08
CA LEU A 54 -18.78 7.93 31.28
C LEU A 54 -17.29 8.19 31.10
N SER A 55 -16.45 7.17 31.26
CA SER A 55 -15.01 7.33 31.06
C SER A 55 -14.66 7.71 29.63
N GLY A 56 -13.61 8.53 29.44
CA GLY A 56 -13.13 8.90 28.11
C GLY A 56 -12.69 7.67 27.29
N GLU A 57 -12.18 6.62 27.95
CA GLU A 57 -11.82 5.35 27.31
C GLU A 57 -13.05 4.60 26.75
N ASP A 58 -14.15 4.56 27.50
CA ASP A 58 -15.39 3.92 27.06
C ASP A 58 -16.05 4.72 25.93
N ALA A 59 -16.06 6.05 26.02
CA ALA A 59 -16.54 6.92 24.95
C ALA A 59 -15.67 6.77 23.68
N PHE A 60 -14.35 6.70 23.83
CA PHE A 60 -13.43 6.44 22.73
C PHE A 60 -13.63 5.04 22.11
N LYS A 61 -13.87 4.03 22.91
CA LYS A 61 -14.17 2.67 22.42
C LYS A 61 -15.46 2.61 21.61
N LEU A 62 -16.52 3.32 22.03
CA LEU A 62 -17.74 3.45 21.24
C LEU A 62 -17.47 4.09 19.87
N TYR A 63 -16.67 5.13 19.86
CA TYR A 63 -16.32 5.84 18.63
C TYR A 63 -15.38 5.03 17.72
N ASP A 64 -14.22 4.60 18.22
CA ASP A 64 -13.14 4.00 17.44
C ASP A 64 -13.42 2.54 17.04
N THR A 65 -13.96 1.75 17.98
CA THR A 65 -14.18 0.31 17.76
C THR A 65 -15.53 0.02 17.14
N TYR A 66 -16.56 0.73 17.57
CA TYR A 66 -17.93 0.46 17.13
C TYR A 66 -18.48 1.48 16.14
N GLY A 67 -17.74 2.54 15.85
CA GLY A 67 -18.14 3.57 14.88
C GLY A 67 -19.31 4.43 15.34
N PHE A 68 -19.66 4.41 16.65
CA PHE A 68 -20.77 5.18 17.17
C PHE A 68 -20.36 6.64 17.41
N PRO A 69 -21.09 7.63 16.83
CA PRO A 69 -20.68 9.03 16.91
C PRO A 69 -20.62 9.56 18.34
N VAL A 70 -19.54 10.27 18.68
CA VAL A 70 -19.37 10.82 20.03
C VAL A 70 -20.40 11.90 20.35
N ASP A 71 -20.81 12.69 19.35
CA ASP A 71 -21.84 13.73 19.51
C ASP A 71 -23.18 13.09 19.93
N LEU A 72 -23.54 11.95 19.32
CA LEU A 72 -24.73 11.21 19.67
C LEU A 72 -24.61 10.56 21.07
N THR A 73 -23.42 10.08 21.43
CA THR A 73 -23.12 9.61 22.79
C THR A 73 -23.36 10.71 23.82
N ALA A 74 -22.85 11.93 23.55
CA ALA A 74 -23.03 13.09 24.43
C ALA A 74 -24.51 13.46 24.60
N GLU A 75 -25.24 13.58 23.50
CA GLU A 75 -26.66 13.94 23.49
C GLU A 75 -27.52 12.94 24.30
N ILE A 76 -27.34 11.65 24.08
CA ILE A 76 -28.09 10.59 24.78
C ILE A 76 -27.76 10.59 26.30
N LEU A 77 -26.49 10.78 26.64
CA LEU A 77 -26.07 10.84 28.04
C LEU A 77 -26.67 12.07 28.73
N GLU A 78 -26.66 13.24 28.07
CA GLU A 78 -27.22 14.49 28.60
C GLU A 78 -28.72 14.39 28.86
N GLU A 79 -29.49 13.81 27.93
CA GLU A 79 -30.93 13.56 28.12
C GLU A 79 -31.25 12.73 29.36
N LYS A 80 -30.33 11.84 29.78
CA LYS A 80 -30.49 10.96 30.93
C LYS A 80 -29.82 11.48 32.20
N GLY A 81 -29.24 12.69 32.14
CA GLY A 81 -28.59 13.36 33.28
C GLY A 81 -27.18 12.79 33.57
N PHE A 82 -26.52 12.22 32.58
CA PHE A 82 -25.11 11.80 32.56
C PHE A 82 -24.28 12.73 31.69
N THR A 83 -22.96 12.58 31.80
CA THR A 83 -21.97 13.24 30.91
C THR A 83 -20.86 12.24 30.59
N TYR A 84 -19.91 12.62 29.76
CA TYR A 84 -18.69 11.83 29.50
C TYR A 84 -17.43 12.67 29.78
N ASP A 85 -16.30 12.00 29.99
CA ASP A 85 -14.99 12.62 30.17
C ASP A 85 -14.41 13.00 28.78
N GLU A 86 -14.68 14.22 28.35
CA GLU A 86 -14.23 14.77 27.07
C GLU A 86 -12.70 14.85 27.00
N ALA A 87 -12.02 15.25 28.09
CA ALA A 87 -10.56 15.35 28.13
C ALA A 87 -9.88 13.97 27.99
N GLY A 88 -10.45 12.95 28.64
CA GLY A 88 -10.02 11.56 28.50
C GLY A 88 -10.23 11.03 27.09
N PHE A 89 -11.36 11.33 26.47
CA PHE A 89 -11.64 10.99 25.07
C PHE A 89 -10.62 11.63 24.11
N GLU A 90 -10.36 12.92 24.23
CA GLU A 90 -9.36 13.62 23.39
C GLU A 90 -7.95 13.05 23.56
N SER A 91 -7.58 12.69 24.81
CA SER A 91 -6.31 12.04 25.09
C SER A 91 -6.16 10.69 24.34
N CYS A 92 -7.22 9.87 24.34
CA CYS A 92 -7.26 8.60 23.59
C CYS A 92 -7.16 8.84 22.07
N MET A 93 -7.86 9.84 21.56
CA MET A 93 -7.80 10.24 20.15
C MET A 93 -6.40 10.67 19.72
N GLU A 94 -5.71 11.46 20.54
CA GLU A 94 -4.34 11.88 20.24
C GLU A 94 -3.34 10.71 20.30
N ALA A 95 -3.48 9.82 21.27
CA ALA A 95 -2.67 8.61 21.36
C ALA A 95 -2.82 7.73 20.10
N GLN A 96 -4.06 7.57 19.60
CA GLN A 96 -4.34 6.85 18.37
C GLN A 96 -3.69 7.54 17.14
N ARG A 97 -3.80 8.86 17.03
CA ARG A 97 -3.15 9.64 15.95
C ARG A 97 -1.65 9.48 15.95
N GLN A 98 -1.03 9.51 17.13
CA GLN A 98 0.43 9.31 17.27
C GLN A 98 0.84 7.89 16.87
N LYS A 99 0.07 6.87 17.28
CA LYS A 99 0.30 5.48 16.88
C LYS A 99 0.18 5.30 15.35
N ALA A 100 -0.83 5.91 14.73
CA ALA A 100 -1.01 5.88 13.28
C ALA A 100 0.12 6.61 12.53
N ARG A 101 0.62 7.74 13.09
CA ARG A 101 1.79 8.47 12.53
C ARG A 101 3.08 7.65 12.68
N GLY A 102 3.27 6.98 13.82
CA GLY A 102 4.42 6.08 14.05
C GLY A 102 4.44 4.91 13.06
N ALA A 103 3.30 4.24 12.89
CA ALA A 103 3.16 3.16 11.94
C ALA A 103 3.43 3.60 10.48
N ARG A 104 3.06 4.84 10.11
CA ARG A 104 3.39 5.40 8.78
C ARG A 104 4.87 5.67 8.58
N LYS A 105 5.63 5.97 9.64
CA LYS A 105 7.09 6.16 9.55
C LYS A 105 7.83 4.85 9.28
N GLU A 106 7.32 3.73 9.78
CA GLU A 106 7.89 2.40 9.50
C GLU A 106 7.53 1.85 8.11
N THR A 107 6.48 2.39 7.47
CA THR A 107 6.02 1.99 6.13
C THR A 107 6.25 3.05 5.07
N ASN A 108 7.28 3.89 5.20
CA ASN A 108 7.59 4.94 4.22
C ASN A 108 7.92 4.33 2.85
N TYR A 109 6.88 4.25 2.04
CA TYR A 109 6.92 3.87 0.62
C TYR A 109 7.68 4.88 -0.26
N MET A 110 7.99 6.06 0.29
CA MET A 110 8.88 7.05 -0.29
C MET A 110 9.75 7.56 0.84
N GLY A 111 11.00 7.07 0.89
CA GLY A 111 11.97 7.39 1.93
C GLY A 111 12.00 8.88 2.26
N ALA A 112 11.53 9.23 3.44
CA ALA A 112 11.59 10.59 3.94
C ALA A 112 13.01 11.04 4.34
N ASP A 113 13.99 10.14 4.23
CA ASP A 113 15.42 10.45 4.42
C ASP A 113 16.12 10.69 3.07
N ALA A 114 15.39 11.23 2.11
CA ALA A 114 15.81 11.52 0.75
C ALA A 114 16.82 12.68 0.63
N ASN A 115 17.34 13.22 1.71
CA ASN A 115 18.28 14.35 1.65
C ASN A 115 19.61 13.94 1.02
N VAL A 116 20.15 12.76 1.34
CA VAL A 116 21.43 12.29 0.81
C VAL A 116 21.45 12.15 -0.72
N TYR A 117 20.33 11.75 -1.31
CA TYR A 117 20.24 11.59 -2.77
C TYR A 117 20.09 12.91 -3.54
N ASN A 118 19.79 14.02 -2.85
CA ASN A 118 19.75 15.37 -3.45
C ASN A 118 21.14 15.93 -3.70
N ASP A 119 22.14 15.45 -2.94
CA ASP A 119 23.53 15.90 -3.05
C ASP A 119 24.27 15.20 -4.20
N ILE A 120 23.64 14.23 -4.83
CA ILE A 120 24.20 13.51 -5.98
C ILE A 120 24.02 14.33 -7.25
N ASP A 121 25.09 14.44 -8.07
CA ASP A 121 25.07 15.14 -9.37
C ASP A 121 23.86 14.74 -10.23
N SER A 122 23.18 15.75 -10.75
CA SER A 122 21.90 15.61 -11.44
C SER A 122 21.96 14.90 -12.81
N GLU A 123 23.14 14.77 -13.42
CA GLU A 123 23.28 14.18 -14.75
C GLU A 123 23.23 12.64 -14.77
N ILE A 124 23.46 11.98 -13.62
CA ILE A 124 23.43 10.52 -13.56
C ILE A 124 22.02 10.02 -13.30
N THR A 125 21.51 9.23 -14.25
CA THR A 125 20.24 8.50 -14.15
C THR A 125 20.50 6.99 -14.19
N THR A 126 19.55 6.19 -13.76
CA THR A 126 19.63 4.73 -13.85
C THR A 126 18.72 4.20 -14.96
N GLU A 127 19.29 3.45 -15.90
CA GLU A 127 18.57 2.68 -16.90
C GLU A 127 18.21 1.29 -16.32
N PHE A 128 16.93 0.92 -16.42
CA PHE A 128 16.48 -0.40 -16.02
C PHE A 128 16.62 -1.41 -17.16
N THR A 129 17.46 -2.43 -16.98
CA THR A 129 17.74 -3.48 -17.98
C THR A 129 17.06 -4.82 -17.63
N GLY A 130 16.32 -4.87 -16.52
CA GLY A 130 15.80 -6.09 -15.92
C GLY A 130 14.56 -6.71 -16.58
N TYR A 131 14.10 -6.18 -17.73
CA TYR A 131 13.12 -6.87 -18.56
C TYR A 131 13.72 -8.09 -19.27
N ASP A 132 14.97 -7.95 -19.70
CA ASP A 132 15.64 -8.97 -20.53
C ASP A 132 16.73 -9.75 -19.77
N LYS A 133 17.22 -9.20 -18.67
CA LYS A 133 18.37 -9.75 -17.92
C LYS A 133 18.09 -9.79 -16.42
N LEU A 134 18.63 -10.80 -15.76
CA LEU A 134 18.68 -10.90 -14.28
C LEU A 134 20.11 -10.67 -13.74
N THR A 135 21.08 -10.52 -14.65
CA THR A 135 22.46 -10.17 -14.32
C THR A 135 22.99 -9.15 -15.29
N ASP A 136 23.68 -8.14 -14.79
CA ASP A 136 24.32 -7.12 -15.61
C ASP A 136 25.64 -6.66 -14.99
N THR A 137 26.39 -5.81 -15.67
CA THR A 137 27.61 -5.19 -15.14
C THR A 137 27.50 -3.69 -15.25
N ALA A 138 27.92 -2.98 -14.20
CA ALA A 138 27.95 -1.53 -14.18
C ALA A 138 29.13 -1.05 -13.33
N GLU A 139 29.52 0.20 -13.51
CA GLU A 139 30.44 0.89 -12.61
C GLU A 139 29.62 1.50 -11.46
N ILE A 140 30.11 1.39 -10.22
CA ILE A 140 29.48 2.02 -9.07
C ILE A 140 29.62 3.53 -9.20
N ALA A 141 28.50 4.22 -9.44
CA ALA A 141 28.51 5.68 -9.60
C ALA A 141 28.56 6.38 -8.25
N PHE A 142 27.74 5.93 -7.29
CA PHE A 142 27.70 6.50 -5.93
C PHE A 142 27.43 5.43 -4.89
N LEU A 143 27.98 5.69 -3.72
CA LEU A 143 27.68 4.97 -2.48
C LEU A 143 27.14 5.97 -1.45
N THR A 144 26.15 5.55 -0.67
CA THR A 144 25.61 6.38 0.41
C THR A 144 25.52 5.58 1.69
N THR A 145 25.64 6.24 2.82
CA THR A 145 25.10 5.81 4.12
C THR A 145 23.67 6.35 4.28
N SER A 146 23.12 6.32 5.49
CA SER A 146 21.85 7.00 5.80
C SER A 146 21.92 8.52 5.63
N ASP A 147 23.12 9.11 5.85
CA ASP A 147 23.28 10.55 6.04
C ASP A 147 24.19 11.21 4.99
N ASP A 148 25.15 10.46 4.45
CA ASP A 148 26.21 11.00 3.61
C ASP A 148 26.44 10.19 2.31
N VAL A 149 26.90 10.88 1.26
CA VAL A 149 27.52 10.27 0.08
C VAL A 149 28.97 9.93 0.45
N VAL A 150 29.37 8.69 0.22
CA VAL A 150 30.69 8.17 0.63
C VAL A 150 31.44 7.56 -0.55
N GLU A 151 32.78 7.47 -0.47
CA GLU A 151 33.59 6.87 -1.51
C GLU A 151 33.76 5.34 -1.35
N ALA A 152 33.48 4.81 -0.16
CA ALA A 152 33.61 3.38 0.14
C ALA A 152 32.64 2.94 1.26
N LEU A 153 32.25 1.66 1.21
CA LEU A 153 31.56 0.96 2.28
C LEU A 153 32.34 -0.32 2.61
N SER A 154 32.55 -0.58 3.88
CA SER A 154 33.33 -1.71 4.42
C SER A 154 32.42 -2.79 4.97
N ASP A 155 32.97 -3.96 5.27
CA ASP A 155 32.28 -5.10 5.85
C ASP A 155 31.40 -4.71 7.04
N GLY A 156 30.12 -5.08 6.97
CA GLY A 156 29.07 -4.73 7.94
C GLY A 156 28.42 -3.36 7.75
N ASP A 157 28.98 -2.47 6.92
CA ASP A 157 28.39 -1.16 6.68
C ASP A 157 27.07 -1.28 5.91
N LYS A 158 26.07 -0.54 6.37
CA LYS A 158 24.77 -0.37 5.68
C LYS A 158 24.78 0.89 4.82
N GLY A 159 24.12 0.80 3.68
CA GLY A 159 24.03 1.93 2.77
C GLY A 159 23.28 1.62 1.50
N SER A 160 23.52 2.42 0.47
CA SER A 160 23.00 2.14 -0.86
C SER A 160 24.05 2.27 -1.95
N VAL A 161 23.85 1.51 -3.02
CA VAL A 161 24.65 1.53 -4.24
C VAL A 161 23.81 2.11 -5.36
N ILE A 162 24.34 3.08 -6.09
CA ILE A 162 23.72 3.67 -7.29
C ILE A 162 24.62 3.41 -8.48
N VAL A 163 24.01 2.93 -9.56
CA VAL A 163 24.69 2.57 -10.82
C VAL A 163 23.93 3.15 -12.02
N PRO A 164 24.58 3.38 -13.18
CA PRO A 164 23.95 3.94 -14.36
C PRO A 164 23.01 2.96 -15.08
N ASN A 165 23.19 1.65 -14.92
CA ASN A 165 22.31 0.61 -15.46
C ASN A 165 22.16 -0.53 -14.48
N THR A 166 20.94 -1.09 -14.35
CA THR A 166 20.67 -2.15 -13.39
C THR A 166 19.59 -3.12 -13.86
N PRO A 167 19.72 -4.45 -13.57
CA PRO A 167 18.65 -5.41 -13.75
C PRO A 167 17.68 -5.44 -12.56
N PHE A 168 17.95 -4.71 -11.48
CA PHE A 168 17.11 -4.66 -10.29
C PHE A 168 15.89 -3.77 -10.50
N TYR A 169 14.70 -4.32 -10.31
CA TYR A 169 13.45 -3.58 -10.34
C TYR A 169 13.28 -2.76 -9.06
N ALA A 170 13.10 -1.46 -9.17
CA ALA A 170 12.79 -0.63 -8.02
C ALA A 170 11.31 -0.72 -7.70
N THR A 171 10.95 -0.65 -6.41
CA THR A 171 9.57 -0.65 -5.93
C THR A 171 8.71 0.35 -6.69
N MET A 172 7.79 -0.14 -7.51
CA MET A 172 6.84 0.63 -8.30
C MET A 172 5.59 -0.21 -8.62
N GLY A 173 4.45 0.45 -8.87
CA GLY A 173 3.23 -0.23 -9.32
C GLY A 173 2.70 -1.32 -8.38
N GLY A 174 3.00 -1.21 -7.08
CA GLY A 174 2.63 -2.23 -6.08
C GLY A 174 3.61 -3.39 -5.97
N GLN A 175 4.55 -3.55 -6.91
CA GLN A 175 5.57 -4.60 -6.87
C GLN A 175 6.71 -4.20 -5.95
N GLN A 176 7.10 -5.10 -5.04
CA GLN A 176 8.27 -4.97 -4.18
C GLN A 176 9.55 -4.89 -5.00
N GLY A 177 10.51 -4.08 -4.54
CA GLY A 177 11.84 -3.99 -5.12
C GLY A 177 12.62 -5.31 -5.05
N ASP A 178 13.52 -5.47 -6.00
CA ASP A 178 14.33 -6.68 -6.05
C ASP A 178 15.38 -6.73 -4.96
N LYS A 179 15.72 -7.97 -4.64
CA LYS A 179 16.83 -8.36 -3.78
C LYS A 179 17.88 -9.10 -4.60
N GLY A 180 19.10 -9.15 -4.07
CA GLY A 180 20.17 -9.87 -4.75
C GLY A 180 21.54 -9.48 -4.26
N ILE A 181 22.52 -9.52 -5.15
CA ILE A 181 23.94 -9.30 -4.81
C ILE A 181 24.59 -8.38 -5.84
N ILE A 182 25.40 -7.45 -5.36
CA ILE A 182 26.31 -6.65 -6.17
C ILE A 182 27.73 -7.04 -5.75
N LYS A 183 28.52 -7.55 -6.69
CA LYS A 183 29.86 -8.06 -6.44
C LYS A 183 30.91 -7.28 -7.22
N THR A 184 31.96 -6.80 -6.54
CA THR A 184 33.17 -6.20 -7.09
C THR A 184 34.36 -7.16 -6.93
N GLU A 185 35.56 -6.77 -7.35
CA GLU A 185 36.77 -7.52 -7.06
C GLU A 185 37.14 -7.46 -5.57
N SER A 186 36.77 -6.38 -4.88
CA SER A 186 37.18 -6.08 -3.51
C SER A 186 36.13 -6.42 -2.44
N GLY A 187 34.86 -6.67 -2.83
CA GLY A 187 33.80 -6.91 -1.86
C GLY A 187 32.49 -7.39 -2.46
N THR A 188 31.58 -7.73 -1.55
CA THR A 188 30.23 -8.20 -1.87
C THR A 188 29.21 -7.38 -1.07
N PHE A 189 28.24 -6.80 -1.77
CA PHE A 189 27.11 -6.06 -1.20
C PHE A 189 25.83 -6.87 -1.38
N VAL A 190 25.10 -7.09 -0.28
CA VAL A 190 23.80 -7.74 -0.29
C VAL A 190 22.72 -6.68 -0.43
N VAL A 191 21.91 -6.78 -1.48
CA VAL A 191 20.76 -5.90 -1.74
C VAL A 191 19.53 -6.49 -1.04
N GLU A 192 19.00 -5.77 -0.07
CA GLU A 192 17.79 -6.14 0.66
C GLU A 192 16.53 -5.54 0.06
N ASP A 193 16.67 -4.39 -0.61
CA ASP A 193 15.58 -3.69 -1.33
C ASP A 193 16.15 -2.81 -2.45
N THR A 194 15.32 -2.48 -3.42
CA THR A 194 15.66 -1.54 -4.50
C THR A 194 14.54 -0.50 -4.60
N VAL A 195 14.91 0.77 -4.46
CA VAL A 195 13.94 1.89 -4.43
C VAL A 195 14.28 2.95 -5.47
N LYS A 196 13.25 3.61 -5.98
CA LYS A 196 13.41 4.75 -6.88
C LYS A 196 13.60 6.01 -6.04
N VAL A 197 14.66 6.76 -6.33
CA VAL A 197 15.00 8.00 -5.64
C VAL A 197 15.00 9.18 -6.61
N VAL A 198 15.22 10.40 -6.10
CA VAL A 198 15.25 11.63 -6.90
C VAL A 198 16.23 11.53 -8.08
N GLY A 199 15.94 12.22 -9.18
CA GLY A 199 16.80 12.23 -10.38
C GLY A 199 16.69 10.97 -11.24
N ASN A 200 15.59 10.21 -11.15
CA ASN A 200 15.37 8.96 -11.88
C ASN A 200 16.48 7.91 -11.66
N ARG A 201 16.93 7.79 -10.41
CA ARG A 201 17.96 6.85 -9.98
C ARG A 201 17.34 5.69 -9.20
N TYR A 202 18.02 4.55 -9.23
CA TYR A 202 17.66 3.38 -8.43
C TYR A 202 18.73 3.18 -7.36
N ALA A 203 18.30 3.23 -6.10
CA ALA A 203 19.15 2.96 -4.95
C ALA A 203 18.96 1.49 -4.52
N HIS A 204 20.06 0.73 -4.59
CA HIS A 204 20.11 -0.65 -4.12
C HIS A 204 20.49 -0.59 -2.64
N VAL A 205 19.51 -0.74 -1.76
CA VAL A 205 19.65 -0.60 -0.31
C VAL A 205 20.07 -1.94 0.31
N GLY A 206 21.06 -1.92 1.19
CA GLY A 206 21.55 -3.14 1.84
C GLY A 206 22.80 -2.94 2.67
N TYR A 207 23.69 -3.92 2.62
CA TYR A 207 24.93 -3.89 3.42
C TYR A 207 26.08 -4.65 2.74
N VAL A 208 27.31 -4.31 3.09
CA VAL A 208 28.50 -5.06 2.68
C VAL A 208 28.62 -6.31 3.54
N SER A 209 28.55 -7.48 2.91
CA SER A 209 28.65 -8.77 3.60
C SER A 209 30.08 -9.34 3.65
N GLU A 210 30.96 -8.82 2.81
CA GLU A 210 32.37 -9.26 2.74
C GLU A 210 33.22 -8.18 2.05
N GLY A 211 34.36 -7.85 2.63
CA GLY A 211 35.36 -6.96 2.04
C GLY A 211 34.97 -5.48 2.06
N MET A 212 35.17 -4.82 0.93
CA MET A 212 34.89 -3.39 0.77
C MET A 212 34.46 -3.11 -0.67
N ILE A 213 33.52 -2.20 -0.88
CA ILE A 213 33.16 -1.70 -2.21
C ILE A 213 33.46 -0.21 -2.32
N ARG A 214 33.83 0.27 -3.52
CA ARG A 214 34.21 1.67 -3.76
C ARG A 214 33.48 2.24 -4.99
N THR A 215 33.29 3.54 -4.96
CA THR A 215 32.90 4.31 -6.14
C THR A 215 33.94 4.13 -7.26
N GLY A 216 33.50 4.00 -8.51
CA GLY A 216 34.34 3.74 -9.67
C GLY A 216 34.69 2.27 -9.90
N GLU A 217 34.40 1.36 -8.97
CA GLU A 217 34.61 -0.07 -9.18
C GLU A 217 33.61 -0.67 -10.17
N LYS A 218 34.09 -1.58 -11.00
CA LYS A 218 33.22 -2.40 -11.82
C LYS A 218 32.56 -3.48 -10.99
N ALA A 219 31.25 -3.52 -11.03
CA ALA A 219 30.44 -4.47 -10.27
C ALA A 219 29.63 -5.38 -11.20
N THR A 220 29.42 -6.62 -10.77
CA THR A 220 28.43 -7.54 -11.33
C THR A 220 27.20 -7.50 -10.44
N LEU A 221 26.05 -7.14 -11.03
CA LEU A 221 24.74 -7.06 -10.40
C LEU A 221 23.98 -8.34 -10.70
N SER A 222 23.49 -9.03 -9.67
CA SER A 222 22.76 -10.29 -9.81
C SER A 222 21.49 -10.27 -8.97
N VAL A 223 20.34 -10.28 -9.63
CA VAL A 223 19.02 -10.32 -8.98
C VAL A 223 18.76 -11.73 -8.46
N ASP A 224 18.11 -11.83 -7.28
CA ASP A 224 17.59 -13.11 -6.81
C ASP A 224 16.49 -13.60 -7.76
N THR A 225 16.88 -14.55 -8.59
CA THR A 225 16.03 -15.11 -9.67
C THR A 225 14.76 -15.74 -9.11
N LYS A 226 14.82 -16.43 -7.97
CA LYS A 226 13.66 -17.10 -7.38
C LYS A 226 12.64 -16.08 -6.87
N THR A 227 13.12 -15.10 -6.11
CA THR A 227 12.28 -14.02 -5.58
C THR A 227 11.63 -13.22 -6.71
N ARG A 228 12.41 -12.77 -7.71
CA ARG A 228 11.91 -12.04 -8.89
C ARG A 228 10.85 -12.86 -9.66
N THR A 229 11.12 -14.11 -9.95
CA THR A 229 10.19 -14.95 -10.72
C THR A 229 8.85 -15.10 -10.01
N ASN A 230 8.88 -15.34 -8.70
CA ASN A 230 7.65 -15.46 -7.91
C ASN A 230 6.89 -14.14 -7.84
N THR A 231 7.59 -13.02 -7.61
CA THR A 231 6.99 -11.68 -7.60
C THR A 231 6.33 -11.35 -8.93
N CYS A 232 6.99 -11.65 -10.06
CA CYS A 232 6.42 -11.46 -11.40
C CYS A 232 5.16 -12.31 -11.63
N ARG A 233 5.13 -13.56 -11.15
CA ARG A 233 3.94 -14.42 -11.21
C ARG A 233 2.80 -13.83 -10.41
N ASN A 234 3.06 -13.36 -9.20
CA ASN A 234 2.08 -12.72 -8.33
C ASN A 234 1.55 -11.42 -8.94
N HIS A 235 2.42 -10.63 -9.58
CA HIS A 235 2.00 -9.41 -10.27
C HIS A 235 1.11 -9.73 -11.47
N SER A 236 1.48 -10.69 -12.30
CA SER A 236 0.65 -11.13 -13.43
C SER A 236 -0.70 -11.69 -12.96
N ALA A 237 -0.70 -12.50 -11.89
CA ALA A 237 -1.93 -13.02 -11.29
C ALA A 237 -2.86 -11.90 -10.79
N THR A 238 -2.31 -10.78 -10.32
CA THR A 238 -3.10 -9.61 -9.88
C THR A 238 -3.92 -9.00 -11.02
N HIS A 239 -3.36 -8.94 -12.24
CA HIS A 239 -4.11 -8.48 -13.42
C HIS A 239 -5.25 -9.43 -13.79
N LEU A 240 -5.01 -10.75 -13.71
CA LEU A 240 -6.06 -11.76 -13.91
C LEU A 240 -7.14 -11.63 -12.83
N LEU A 241 -6.74 -11.44 -11.58
CA LEU A 241 -7.66 -11.22 -10.46
C LEU A 241 -8.55 -10.00 -10.68
N GLN A 242 -7.98 -8.85 -11.07
CA GLN A 242 -8.75 -7.65 -11.37
C GLN A 242 -9.79 -7.91 -12.47
N LYS A 243 -9.39 -8.59 -13.55
CA LYS A 243 -10.30 -8.92 -14.65
C LYS A 243 -11.43 -9.85 -14.20
N ALA A 244 -11.11 -10.90 -13.44
CA ALA A 244 -12.11 -11.84 -12.90
C ALA A 244 -13.08 -11.17 -11.93
N LEU A 245 -12.59 -10.31 -11.04
CA LEU A 245 -13.44 -9.52 -10.13
C LEU A 245 -14.43 -8.63 -10.89
N ARG A 246 -13.97 -7.95 -11.94
CA ARG A 246 -14.85 -7.11 -12.78
C ARG A 246 -15.89 -7.93 -13.54
N GLU A 247 -15.55 -9.14 -13.94
CA GLU A 247 -16.47 -10.05 -14.64
C GLU A 247 -17.57 -10.59 -13.72
N ILE A 248 -17.21 -10.93 -12.48
CA ILE A 248 -18.14 -11.53 -11.51
C ILE A 248 -18.95 -10.47 -10.77
N LEU A 249 -18.31 -9.39 -10.32
CA LEU A 249 -18.94 -8.37 -9.47
C LEU A 249 -19.46 -7.16 -10.24
N GLY A 250 -18.91 -6.90 -11.44
CA GLY A 250 -19.31 -5.80 -12.29
C GLY A 250 -18.21 -4.76 -12.53
N THR A 251 -18.46 -3.89 -13.51
CA THR A 251 -17.49 -2.90 -14.01
C THR A 251 -17.15 -1.78 -13.02
N HIS A 252 -17.89 -1.65 -11.92
CA HIS A 252 -17.61 -0.71 -10.83
C HIS A 252 -16.39 -1.10 -9.98
N VAL A 253 -15.90 -2.33 -10.11
CA VAL A 253 -14.68 -2.76 -9.42
C VAL A 253 -13.50 -2.02 -10.00
N GLU A 254 -12.90 -1.15 -9.18
CA GLU A 254 -11.72 -0.37 -9.49
C GLU A 254 -10.65 -0.60 -8.44
N GLN A 255 -9.40 -0.59 -8.88
CA GLN A 255 -8.26 -0.73 -7.96
C GLN A 255 -8.17 0.46 -7.01
N ALA A 256 -8.13 0.20 -5.72
CA ALA A 256 -7.82 1.17 -4.67
C ALA A 256 -6.37 1.07 -4.20
N GLY A 257 -5.76 -0.12 -4.29
CA GLY A 257 -4.37 -0.37 -3.96
C GLY A 257 -3.94 -1.75 -4.41
N SER A 258 -2.62 -1.96 -4.51
CA SER A 258 -2.07 -3.29 -4.76
C SER A 258 -0.68 -3.43 -4.13
N TYR A 259 -0.31 -4.67 -3.83
CA TYR A 259 1.03 -5.04 -3.34
C TYR A 259 1.34 -6.46 -3.76
N GLN A 260 2.54 -6.67 -4.32
CA GLN A 260 3.04 -7.97 -4.75
C GLN A 260 4.46 -8.19 -4.27
N ASP A 261 4.68 -9.30 -3.59
CA ASP A 261 6.00 -9.83 -3.24
C ASP A 261 6.14 -11.29 -3.73
N ALA A 262 7.20 -11.98 -3.33
CA ALA A 262 7.44 -13.36 -3.74
C ALA A 262 6.50 -14.41 -3.10
N GLU A 263 5.77 -14.03 -2.06
CA GLU A 263 4.95 -14.94 -1.26
C GLU A 263 3.45 -14.71 -1.47
N ARG A 264 3.05 -13.44 -1.72
CA ARG A 264 1.63 -13.07 -1.80
C ARG A 264 1.37 -11.89 -2.73
N THR A 265 0.09 -11.76 -3.08
CA THR A 265 -0.48 -10.55 -3.64
C THR A 265 -1.58 -10.00 -2.73
N ARG A 266 -1.69 -8.68 -2.66
CA ARG A 266 -2.83 -7.96 -2.09
C ARG A 266 -3.41 -7.07 -3.17
N PHE A 267 -4.72 -7.11 -3.31
CA PHE A 267 -5.44 -6.26 -4.24
C PHE A 267 -6.64 -5.64 -3.53
N ASP A 268 -6.57 -4.34 -3.30
CA ASP A 268 -7.62 -3.56 -2.66
C ASP A 268 -8.51 -2.97 -3.76
N PHE A 269 -9.81 -3.19 -3.67
CA PHE A 269 -10.74 -2.77 -4.72
C PHE A 269 -12.06 -2.24 -4.15
N SER A 270 -12.74 -1.41 -4.95
CA SER A 270 -14.05 -0.87 -4.60
C SER A 270 -15.14 -1.91 -4.82
N HIS A 271 -15.91 -2.21 -3.77
CA HIS A 271 -17.12 -3.01 -3.85
C HIS A 271 -18.04 -2.67 -2.69
N PHE A 272 -19.36 -2.90 -2.85
CA PHE A 272 -20.38 -2.45 -1.89
C PHE A 272 -20.53 -3.35 -0.68
N SER A 273 -20.25 -4.65 -0.83
CA SER A 273 -20.50 -5.68 0.19
C SER A 273 -19.38 -6.69 0.24
N ALA A 274 -19.31 -7.48 1.29
CA ALA A 274 -18.44 -8.65 1.34
C ALA A 274 -18.82 -9.62 0.21
N MET A 275 -17.82 -10.20 -0.44
CA MET A 275 -18.04 -11.23 -1.45
C MET A 275 -18.63 -12.49 -0.82
N THR A 276 -19.56 -13.12 -1.53
CA THR A 276 -20.08 -14.43 -1.15
C THR A 276 -19.06 -15.54 -1.42
N ALA A 277 -19.22 -16.69 -0.78
CA ALA A 277 -18.36 -17.85 -1.03
C ALA A 277 -18.43 -18.33 -2.48
N GLU A 278 -19.60 -18.20 -3.13
CA GLU A 278 -19.79 -18.56 -4.54
C GLU A 278 -19.05 -17.59 -5.47
N GLU A 279 -19.12 -16.29 -5.23
CA GLU A 279 -18.39 -15.27 -6.00
C GLU A 279 -16.89 -15.47 -5.87
N LEU A 280 -16.37 -15.69 -4.64
CA LEU A 280 -14.97 -15.99 -4.40
C LEU A 280 -14.52 -17.23 -5.19
N LYS A 281 -15.31 -18.30 -5.14
CA LYS A 281 -15.00 -19.53 -5.87
C LYS A 281 -14.96 -19.33 -7.38
N ARG A 282 -15.91 -18.58 -7.93
CA ARG A 282 -15.95 -18.26 -9.37
C ARG A 282 -14.75 -17.43 -9.80
N VAL A 283 -14.35 -16.43 -9.00
CA VAL A 283 -13.15 -15.61 -9.27
C VAL A 283 -11.90 -16.49 -9.27
N GLU A 284 -11.75 -17.36 -8.25
CA GLU A 284 -10.65 -18.32 -8.17
C GLU A 284 -10.59 -19.23 -9.41
N ASP A 285 -11.72 -19.79 -9.82
CA ASP A 285 -11.81 -20.69 -10.97
C ASP A 285 -11.40 -19.99 -12.27
N ILE A 286 -11.86 -18.75 -12.52
CA ILE A 286 -11.47 -17.96 -13.69
C ILE A 286 -9.96 -17.70 -13.69
N VAL A 287 -9.41 -17.25 -12.56
CA VAL A 287 -7.98 -16.94 -12.46
C VAL A 287 -7.13 -18.19 -12.74
N ASN A 288 -7.48 -19.33 -12.12
CA ASN A 288 -6.77 -20.59 -12.33
C ASN A 288 -6.93 -21.14 -13.75
N GLU A 289 -8.10 -20.99 -14.37
CA GLU A 289 -8.32 -21.35 -15.78
C GLU A 289 -7.38 -20.55 -16.68
N LYS A 290 -7.30 -19.22 -16.50
CA LYS A 290 -6.44 -18.33 -17.32
C LYS A 290 -4.95 -18.59 -17.09
N ILE A 291 -4.54 -18.94 -15.88
CA ILE A 291 -3.17 -19.38 -15.60
C ILE A 291 -2.85 -20.68 -16.37
N ASN A 292 -3.78 -21.66 -16.35
CA ASN A 292 -3.60 -22.94 -17.03
C ASN A 292 -3.63 -22.84 -18.57
N GLU A 293 -4.32 -21.85 -19.13
CA GLU A 293 -4.29 -21.55 -20.56
C GLU A 293 -2.93 -21.06 -21.04
N ALA A 294 -2.03 -20.66 -20.13
CA ALA A 294 -0.70 -20.13 -20.43
C ALA A 294 -0.72 -19.01 -21.50
N ILE A 295 -1.61 -18.04 -21.31
CA ILE A 295 -1.82 -16.92 -22.23
C ILE A 295 -0.51 -16.15 -22.43
N GLU A 296 -0.15 -15.88 -23.68
CA GLU A 296 1.02 -15.07 -24.01
C GLU A 296 0.82 -13.63 -23.51
N VAL A 297 1.76 -13.14 -22.69
CA VAL A 297 1.79 -11.74 -22.23
C VAL A 297 2.58 -10.92 -23.23
N ARG A 298 1.96 -9.88 -23.77
CA ARG A 298 2.58 -8.89 -24.65
C ARG A 298 2.68 -7.55 -23.97
N THR A 299 3.80 -6.86 -24.16
CA THR A 299 4.04 -5.53 -23.61
C THR A 299 4.23 -4.54 -24.74
N ASP A 300 3.32 -3.59 -24.84
CA ASP A 300 3.40 -2.49 -25.81
C ASP A 300 3.54 -1.17 -25.04
N ILE A 301 4.48 -0.31 -25.48
CA ILE A 301 4.70 1.01 -24.90
C ILE A 301 3.97 2.04 -25.76
N MET A 302 3.01 2.74 -25.16
CA MET A 302 2.19 3.73 -25.85
C MET A 302 1.74 4.85 -24.89
N THR A 303 1.16 5.91 -25.43
CA THR A 303 0.56 6.97 -24.61
C THR A 303 -0.70 6.48 -23.89
N VAL A 304 -1.06 7.14 -22.77
CA VAL A 304 -2.28 6.80 -22.01
C VAL A 304 -3.55 6.87 -22.87
N ASP A 305 -3.61 7.86 -23.76
CA ASP A 305 -4.78 8.02 -24.65
C ASP A 305 -4.89 6.92 -25.71
N GLU A 306 -3.75 6.42 -26.21
CA GLU A 306 -3.71 5.26 -27.08
C GLU A 306 -4.10 3.99 -26.34
N ALA A 307 -3.56 3.78 -25.14
CA ALA A 307 -3.90 2.62 -24.30
C ALA A 307 -5.40 2.55 -23.99
N LYS A 308 -6.03 3.68 -23.64
CA LYS A 308 -7.50 3.72 -23.42
C LYS A 308 -8.31 3.31 -24.65
N LYS A 309 -7.85 3.62 -25.87
CA LYS A 309 -8.52 3.23 -27.13
C LYS A 309 -8.45 1.72 -27.39
N THR A 310 -7.47 1.01 -26.82
CA THR A 310 -7.39 -0.46 -26.92
C THR A 310 -8.38 -1.18 -26.00
N GLY A 311 -9.09 -0.47 -25.13
CA GLY A 311 -9.94 -1.04 -24.09
C GLY A 311 -9.16 -1.45 -22.85
N ALA A 312 -7.93 -0.98 -22.66
CA ALA A 312 -7.15 -1.17 -21.44
C ALA A 312 -7.89 -0.57 -20.23
N MET A 313 -7.78 -1.27 -19.10
CA MET A 313 -8.42 -0.90 -17.84
C MET A 313 -7.51 0.03 -17.02
#